data_3fbf5254380507fe86bd23e7deb3b7f4
#
_entry.id   3fbf5254380507fe86bd23e7deb3b7f4
#
_cell.length_a   1.000
_cell.length_b   1.000
_cell.length_c   1.000
_cell.angle_alpha   90.00
_cell.angle_beta   90.00
_cell.angle_gamma   90.00
#
_symmetry.space_group_name_H-M   'P 1'
#
loop_
_entity.id
_entity.type
_entity.pdbx_description
1 polymer ?
#
loop_
_entity_poly.entity_id
_entity_poly.type
_entity_poly.pdbx_seq_one_letter_code
_entity_poly.pdbx_strand_id
1 'polypeptide(L)'
;MQKYKDRSLNIEERIDDLLSKMTNEEKVGQMLQVSYNTLSKEDYEKYKNLGIGSFLHVLGDEADDIKKRAEKTRLGIPPIFGIDSIHGHCLLNGATVFPSQLAMSSSFNRKLIHDMGKATAKEVAADGLDWTFSPVLCIARDLR
;
A
#
# COMPACT_ATOMS: atom_id res chain seq x y z
N MET A 1 13.65 -26.54 1.26
CA MET A 1 12.48 -26.11 2.03
C MET A 1 12.45 -24.58 2.07
N GLN A 2 11.31 -23.92 1.86
CA GLN A 2 11.20 -22.45 1.85
C GLN A 2 10.84 -21.98 3.27
N LYS A 3 11.85 -21.79 4.13
CA LYS A 3 11.65 -21.39 5.53
C LYS A 3 10.86 -20.07 5.67
N TYR A 4 11.05 -19.14 4.74
CA TYR A 4 10.34 -17.85 4.79
C TYR A 4 8.80 -17.96 4.72
N LYS A 5 8.27 -19.08 4.21
CA LYS A 5 6.83 -19.36 4.18
C LYS A 5 6.31 -20.01 5.46
N ASP A 6 7.18 -20.51 6.33
CA ASP A 6 6.81 -21.14 7.57
C ASP A 6 6.52 -20.09 8.65
N ARG A 7 5.23 -19.90 8.96
CA ARG A 7 4.77 -18.93 9.95
C ARG A 7 5.12 -19.28 11.40
N SER A 8 5.57 -20.50 11.67
CA SER A 8 5.99 -20.92 13.01
C SER A 8 7.42 -20.49 13.35
N LEU A 9 8.22 -20.14 12.33
CA LEU A 9 9.59 -19.68 12.53
C LEU A 9 9.64 -18.20 12.93
N ASN A 10 10.75 -17.82 13.55
CA ASN A 10 11.06 -16.44 13.89
C ASN A 10 11.10 -15.57 12.63
N ILE A 11 10.67 -14.31 12.74
CA ILE A 11 10.61 -13.37 11.62
C ILE A 11 12.01 -13.16 11.01
N GLU A 12 13.05 -13.00 11.82
CA GLU A 12 14.42 -12.79 11.33
C GLU A 12 14.93 -14.00 10.53
N GLU A 13 14.69 -15.22 11.00
CA GLU A 13 15.05 -16.43 10.25
C GLU A 13 14.32 -16.52 8.90
N ARG A 14 13.09 -16.07 8.85
CA ARG A 14 12.29 -16.03 7.63
C ARG A 14 12.81 -14.98 6.65
N ILE A 15 13.19 -13.80 7.16
CA ILE A 15 13.77 -12.71 6.37
C ILE A 15 15.11 -13.15 5.79
N ASP A 16 16.00 -13.72 6.58
CA ASP A 16 17.31 -14.19 6.14
C ASP A 16 17.19 -15.27 5.06
N ASP A 17 16.28 -16.23 5.25
CA ASP A 17 16.01 -17.29 4.27
C ASP A 17 15.49 -16.69 2.95
N LEU A 18 14.60 -15.70 3.00
CA LEU A 18 14.05 -15.03 1.82
C LEU A 18 15.16 -14.24 1.10
N LEU A 19 15.88 -13.39 1.81
CA LEU A 19 16.95 -12.55 1.26
C LEU A 19 18.06 -13.38 0.61
N SER A 20 18.38 -14.55 1.19
CA SER A 20 19.37 -15.46 0.62
C SER A 20 18.96 -16.07 -0.74
N LYS A 21 17.65 -16.10 -1.02
CA LYS A 21 17.07 -16.65 -2.26
C LYS A 21 16.78 -15.60 -3.32
N MET A 22 16.77 -14.32 -2.94
CA MET A 22 16.48 -13.21 -3.85
C MET A 22 17.69 -12.85 -4.70
N THR A 23 17.46 -12.60 -6.00
CA THR A 23 18.44 -11.94 -6.85
C THR A 23 18.57 -10.45 -6.49
N ASN A 24 19.61 -9.78 -6.99
CA ASN A 24 19.76 -8.35 -6.77
C ASN A 24 18.62 -7.55 -7.42
N GLU A 25 18.16 -7.97 -8.60
CA GLU A 25 17.04 -7.36 -9.30
C GLU A 25 15.74 -7.47 -8.50
N GLU A 26 15.48 -8.63 -7.89
CA GLU A 26 14.31 -8.84 -7.03
C GLU A 26 14.39 -7.99 -5.75
N LYS A 27 15.58 -7.85 -5.16
CA LYS A 27 15.80 -6.96 -4.01
C LYS A 27 15.50 -5.50 -4.38
N VAL A 28 16.00 -5.03 -5.52
CA VAL A 28 15.72 -3.69 -6.04
C VAL A 28 14.23 -3.54 -6.34
N GLY A 29 13.60 -4.54 -6.96
CA GLY A 29 12.15 -4.56 -7.21
C GLY A 29 11.34 -4.35 -5.93
N GLN A 30 11.71 -5.02 -4.83
CA GLN A 30 11.03 -4.85 -3.53
C GLN A 30 11.15 -3.43 -2.93
N MET A 31 12.16 -2.67 -3.32
CA MET A 31 12.36 -1.28 -2.88
C MET A 31 11.58 -0.26 -3.71
N LEU A 32 10.94 -0.67 -4.80
CA LEU A 32 10.21 0.22 -5.70
C LEU A 32 8.72 0.29 -5.33
N GLN A 33 8.18 1.50 -5.39
CA GLN A 33 6.74 1.78 -5.45
C GLN A 33 6.42 2.42 -6.80
N VAL A 34 5.41 1.90 -7.48
CA VAL A 34 5.04 2.35 -8.82
C VAL A 34 3.58 2.76 -8.84
N SER A 35 3.28 3.89 -9.50
CA SER A 35 1.91 4.37 -9.66
C SER A 35 1.18 3.53 -10.70
N TYR A 36 0.23 2.72 -10.25
CA TYR A 36 -0.47 1.74 -11.08
C TYR A 36 -1.34 2.39 -12.18
N ASN A 37 -2.06 3.45 -11.82
CA ASN A 37 -2.97 4.14 -12.73
C ASN A 37 -2.29 4.86 -13.91
N THR A 38 -0.97 5.01 -13.87
CA THR A 38 -0.17 5.64 -14.94
C THR A 38 0.66 4.63 -15.72
N LEU A 39 0.61 3.35 -15.36
CA LEU A 39 1.38 2.30 -16.04
C LEU A 39 0.79 1.93 -17.39
N SER A 40 1.66 1.81 -18.38
CA SER A 40 1.34 1.08 -19.61
C SER A 40 1.26 -0.44 -19.33
N LYS A 41 0.58 -1.19 -20.21
CA LYS A 41 0.57 -2.65 -20.09
C LYS A 41 1.97 -3.26 -20.21
N GLU A 42 2.82 -2.69 -21.03
CA GLU A 42 4.20 -3.11 -21.23
C GLU A 42 5.03 -2.89 -19.96
N ASP A 43 4.94 -1.71 -19.36
CA ASP A 43 5.62 -1.40 -18.10
C ASP A 43 5.12 -2.29 -16.95
N TYR A 44 3.80 -2.55 -16.88
CA TYR A 44 3.26 -3.44 -15.87
C TYR A 44 3.87 -4.85 -15.96
N GLU A 45 3.97 -5.44 -17.15
CA GLU A 45 4.59 -6.76 -17.33
C GLU A 45 6.08 -6.76 -16.97
N LYS A 46 6.80 -5.68 -17.28
CA LYS A 46 8.20 -5.50 -16.87
C LYS A 46 8.35 -5.46 -15.34
N TYR A 47 7.55 -4.63 -14.66
CA TYR A 47 7.61 -4.46 -13.22
C TYR A 47 7.12 -5.71 -12.46
N LYS A 48 6.12 -6.39 -12.97
CA LYS A 48 5.64 -7.66 -12.43
C LYS A 48 6.77 -8.71 -12.37
N ASN A 49 7.58 -8.78 -13.43
CA ASN A 49 8.71 -9.71 -13.49
C ASN A 49 9.87 -9.33 -12.55
N LEU A 50 10.00 -8.05 -12.19
CA LEU A 50 10.96 -7.57 -11.21
C LEU A 50 10.52 -7.83 -9.75
N GLY A 51 9.28 -8.29 -9.51
CA GLY A 51 8.77 -8.49 -8.16
C GLY A 51 8.63 -7.19 -7.39
N ILE A 52 7.91 -6.21 -7.94
CA ILE A 52 7.68 -4.90 -7.33
C ILE A 52 7.12 -5.04 -5.92
N GLY A 53 7.71 -4.31 -4.96
CA GLY A 53 7.33 -4.35 -3.55
C GLY A 53 6.05 -3.58 -3.23
N SER A 54 5.72 -2.55 -4.01
CA SER A 54 4.54 -1.72 -3.77
C SER A 54 3.96 -1.12 -5.05
N PHE A 55 2.63 -1.01 -5.07
CA PHE A 55 1.92 -0.21 -6.05
C PHE A 55 1.14 0.90 -5.35
N LEU A 56 1.05 2.06 -6.02
CA LEU A 56 0.25 3.20 -5.60
C LEU A 56 -1.01 3.29 -6.47
N HIS A 57 -2.15 3.63 -5.85
CA HIS A 57 -3.42 3.88 -6.53
C HIS A 57 -3.98 2.68 -7.32
N VAL A 58 -3.89 1.49 -6.74
CA VAL A 58 -4.69 0.34 -7.18
C VAL A 58 -6.05 0.43 -6.50
N LEU A 59 -7.14 0.19 -7.20
CA LEU A 59 -8.51 0.30 -6.65
C LEU A 59 -9.34 -0.93 -6.98
N GLY A 60 -10.26 -1.28 -6.08
CA GLY A 60 -11.22 -2.34 -6.29
C GLY A 60 -10.60 -3.73 -6.45
N ASP A 61 -11.24 -4.56 -7.25
CA ASP A 61 -10.86 -5.97 -7.47
C ASP A 61 -9.45 -6.17 -8.04
N GLU A 62 -8.84 -5.12 -8.60
CA GLU A 62 -7.50 -5.21 -9.17
C GLU A 62 -6.42 -5.51 -8.14
N ALA A 63 -6.58 -5.03 -6.89
CA ALA A 63 -5.66 -5.31 -5.80
C ALA A 63 -5.59 -6.81 -5.51
N ASP A 64 -6.74 -7.46 -5.41
CA ASP A 64 -6.85 -8.91 -5.19
C ASP A 64 -6.26 -9.72 -6.36
N ASP A 65 -6.51 -9.28 -7.57
CA ASP A 65 -5.99 -9.95 -8.76
C ASP A 65 -4.46 -9.87 -8.85
N ILE A 66 -3.88 -8.72 -8.50
CA ILE A 66 -2.43 -8.55 -8.43
C ILE A 66 -1.83 -9.44 -7.33
N LYS A 67 -2.43 -9.48 -6.13
CA LYS A 67 -2.01 -10.37 -5.03
C LYS A 67 -2.01 -11.84 -5.47
N LYS A 68 -3.10 -12.32 -6.06
CA LYS A 68 -3.22 -13.70 -6.57
C LYS A 68 -2.18 -14.03 -7.65
N ARG A 69 -1.83 -13.06 -8.50
CA ARG A 69 -0.77 -13.26 -9.51
C ARG A 69 0.61 -13.28 -8.87
N ALA A 70 0.87 -12.41 -7.89
CA ALA A 70 2.14 -12.36 -7.17
C ALA A 70 2.44 -13.67 -6.43
N GLU A 71 1.44 -14.34 -5.85
CA GLU A 71 1.58 -15.64 -5.19
C GLU A 71 2.10 -16.75 -6.13
N LYS A 72 1.84 -16.61 -7.44
CA LYS A 72 2.29 -17.57 -8.47
C LYS A 72 3.70 -17.26 -8.99
N THR A 73 4.32 -16.18 -8.56
CA THR A 73 5.70 -15.85 -8.92
C THR A 73 6.70 -16.75 -8.17
N ARG A 74 7.98 -16.69 -8.58
CA ARG A 74 9.04 -17.55 -8.03
C ARG A 74 9.15 -17.48 -6.50
N LEU A 75 9.02 -16.30 -5.93
CA LEU A 75 9.10 -16.08 -4.47
C LEU A 75 7.73 -16.01 -3.81
N GLY A 76 6.69 -15.66 -4.55
CA GLY A 76 5.34 -15.56 -4.04
C GLY A 76 5.15 -14.43 -3.03
N ILE A 77 5.86 -13.31 -3.21
CA ILE A 77 5.77 -12.14 -2.34
C ILE A 77 4.66 -11.23 -2.88
N PRO A 78 3.57 -11.01 -2.13
CA PRO A 78 2.55 -10.06 -2.53
C PRO A 78 3.07 -8.63 -2.38
N PRO A 79 2.76 -7.71 -3.32
CA PRO A 79 3.08 -6.30 -3.15
C PRO A 79 2.21 -5.66 -2.06
N ILE A 80 2.69 -4.54 -1.51
CA ILE A 80 1.92 -3.65 -0.63
C ILE A 80 1.21 -2.62 -1.50
N PHE A 81 -0.05 -2.32 -1.20
CA PHE A 81 -0.82 -1.30 -1.92
C PHE A 81 -0.99 -0.04 -1.10
N GLY A 82 -0.44 1.07 -1.62
CA GLY A 82 -0.54 2.40 -1.06
C GLY A 82 -1.61 3.26 -1.72
N ILE A 83 -2.21 4.17 -0.95
CA ILE A 83 -3.26 5.08 -1.43
C ILE A 83 -3.21 6.43 -0.71
N ASP A 84 -3.62 7.49 -1.40
CA ASP A 84 -3.81 8.83 -0.81
C ASP A 84 -5.23 9.04 -0.28
N SER A 85 -5.61 8.26 0.72
CA SER A 85 -6.91 8.40 1.39
C SER A 85 -6.81 9.35 2.59
N ILE A 86 -6.49 10.62 2.32
CA ILE A 86 -6.11 11.60 3.34
C ILE A 86 -7.30 12.23 4.10
N HIS A 87 -8.50 12.18 3.55
CA HIS A 87 -9.73 12.64 4.19
C HIS A 87 -10.94 11.80 3.76
N GLY A 88 -10.86 10.51 3.99
CA GLY A 88 -11.75 9.47 3.48
C GLY A 88 -11.10 8.73 2.31
N HIS A 89 -11.71 7.64 1.88
CA HIS A 89 -11.24 6.88 0.71
C HIS A 89 -11.72 7.54 -0.60
N CYS A 90 -11.31 8.80 -0.79
CA CYS A 90 -11.85 9.73 -1.78
C CYS A 90 -11.58 9.34 -3.25
N LEU A 91 -10.73 8.35 -3.50
CA LEU A 91 -10.43 7.85 -4.85
C LEU A 91 -11.36 6.70 -5.29
N LEU A 92 -12.11 6.11 -4.36
CA LEU A 92 -13.06 5.03 -4.64
C LEU A 92 -14.49 5.57 -4.74
N ASN A 93 -15.17 5.28 -5.84
CA ASN A 93 -16.58 5.64 -6.01
C ASN A 93 -17.47 4.97 -4.96
N GLY A 94 -18.29 5.77 -4.27
CA GLY A 94 -19.20 5.28 -3.23
C GLY A 94 -18.59 5.22 -1.83
N ALA A 95 -17.28 5.45 -1.67
CA ALA A 95 -16.67 5.57 -0.36
C ALA A 95 -16.93 6.94 0.28
N THR A 96 -16.72 7.04 1.58
CA THR A 96 -16.96 8.28 2.34
C THR A 96 -15.86 9.30 2.07
N VAL A 97 -16.27 10.53 1.77
CA VAL A 97 -15.38 11.70 1.66
C VAL A 97 -15.65 12.65 2.81
N PHE A 98 -14.62 12.95 3.59
CA PHE A 98 -14.67 13.91 4.68
C PHE A 98 -14.15 15.28 4.23
N PRO A 99 -14.43 16.36 4.99
CA PRO A 99 -13.78 17.65 4.76
C PRO A 99 -12.25 17.55 4.82
N SER A 100 -11.55 18.53 4.23
CA SER A 100 -10.07 18.57 4.31
C SER A 100 -9.59 18.56 5.77
N GLN A 101 -8.36 18.11 5.99
CA GLN A 101 -7.78 18.04 7.35
C GLN A 101 -7.81 19.40 8.08
N LEU A 102 -7.56 20.49 7.35
CA LEU A 102 -7.65 21.84 7.92
C LEU A 102 -9.08 22.18 8.36
N ALA A 103 -10.08 21.88 7.52
CA ALA A 103 -11.49 22.10 7.86
C ALA A 103 -11.95 21.23 9.04
N MET A 104 -11.52 19.98 9.10
CA MET A 104 -11.81 19.10 10.23
C MET A 104 -11.16 19.57 11.54
N SER A 105 -9.92 20.09 11.46
CA SER A 105 -9.19 20.58 12.64
C SER A 105 -9.89 21.79 13.27
N SER A 106 -10.59 22.60 12.48
CA SER A 106 -11.37 23.75 12.98
C SER A 106 -12.58 23.37 13.85
N SER A 107 -12.94 22.09 13.87
CA SER A 107 -13.93 21.57 14.82
C SER A 107 -13.44 21.53 16.27
N PHE A 108 -12.11 21.56 16.49
CA PHE A 108 -11.45 21.35 17.79
C PHE A 108 -11.90 20.07 18.50
N ASN A 109 -12.48 19.10 17.77
CA ASN A 109 -13.01 17.86 18.31
C ASN A 109 -12.13 16.67 17.91
N ARG A 110 -11.20 16.28 18.78
CA ARG A 110 -10.27 15.17 18.54
C ARG A 110 -10.98 13.83 18.30
N LYS A 111 -12.17 13.62 18.93
CA LYS A 111 -12.93 12.40 18.75
C LYS A 111 -13.47 12.27 17.32
N LEU A 112 -14.00 13.35 16.75
CA LEU A 112 -14.46 13.33 15.35
C LEU A 112 -13.33 13.01 14.37
N ILE A 113 -12.14 13.59 14.58
CA ILE A 113 -10.98 13.32 13.73
C ILE A 113 -10.52 11.87 13.85
N HIS A 114 -10.50 11.32 15.07
CA HIS A 114 -10.21 9.90 15.28
C HIS A 114 -11.24 8.99 14.58
N ASP A 115 -12.52 9.30 14.72
CA ASP A 115 -13.60 8.50 14.12
C ASP A 115 -13.56 8.55 12.59
N MET A 116 -13.20 9.72 12.00
CA MET A 116 -12.93 9.86 10.58
C MET A 116 -11.78 8.95 10.12
N GLY A 117 -10.64 9.02 10.82
CA GLY A 117 -9.49 8.15 10.51
C GLY A 117 -9.84 6.66 10.58
N LYS A 118 -10.65 6.27 11.57
CA LYS A 118 -11.14 4.90 11.70
C LYS A 118 -12.08 4.49 10.56
N ALA A 119 -12.97 5.37 10.12
CA ALA A 119 -13.84 5.11 8.97
C ALA A 119 -13.02 4.96 7.69
N THR A 120 -12.09 5.90 7.43
CA THR A 120 -11.18 5.85 6.29
C THR A 120 -10.39 4.54 6.26
N ALA A 121 -9.78 4.16 7.39
CA ALA A 121 -8.99 2.92 7.47
C ALA A 121 -9.82 1.66 7.19
N LYS A 122 -11.10 1.63 7.62
CA LYS A 122 -12.00 0.51 7.34
C LYS A 122 -12.33 0.40 5.85
N GLU A 123 -12.61 1.51 5.20
CA GLU A 123 -12.94 1.53 3.77
C GLU A 123 -11.70 1.16 2.92
N VAL A 124 -10.53 1.70 3.25
CA VAL A 124 -9.26 1.36 2.60
C VAL A 124 -8.94 -0.14 2.75
N ALA A 125 -9.11 -0.69 3.95
CA ALA A 125 -8.88 -2.12 4.18
C ALA A 125 -9.91 -3.00 3.46
N ALA A 126 -11.17 -2.55 3.38
CA ALA A 126 -12.23 -3.27 2.65
C ALA A 126 -11.98 -3.29 1.14
N ASP A 127 -11.29 -2.30 0.59
CA ASP A 127 -10.84 -2.22 -0.80
C ASP A 127 -9.54 -3.04 -1.06
N GLY A 128 -9.08 -3.79 -0.06
CA GLY A 128 -7.91 -4.68 -0.20
C GLY A 128 -6.56 -3.97 -0.12
N LEU A 129 -6.52 -2.69 0.31
CA LEU A 129 -5.33 -1.88 0.39
C LEU A 129 -4.68 -1.95 1.77
N ASP A 130 -3.36 -1.79 1.80
CA ASP A 130 -2.55 -2.09 2.99
C ASP A 130 -2.01 -0.84 3.69
N TRP A 131 -1.94 0.30 2.98
CA TRP A 131 -1.23 1.50 3.44
C TRP A 131 -1.89 2.77 2.90
N THR A 132 -2.15 3.76 3.78
CA THR A 132 -2.53 5.11 3.36
C THR A 132 -1.48 6.14 3.77
N PHE A 133 -1.24 7.15 2.91
CA PHE A 133 -0.33 8.27 3.18
C PHE A 133 -1.01 9.35 4.04
N SER A 134 -1.64 8.94 5.13
CA SER A 134 -2.41 9.79 6.03
C SER A 134 -2.02 9.53 7.49
N PRO A 135 -2.07 10.55 8.35
CA PRO A 135 -2.39 11.96 8.08
C PRO A 135 -1.24 12.73 7.45
N VAL A 136 -1.56 13.77 6.66
CA VAL A 136 -0.58 14.74 6.17
C VAL A 136 -0.15 15.66 7.32
N LEU A 137 1.12 15.62 7.69
CA LEU A 137 1.69 16.37 8.84
C LEU A 137 2.52 17.58 8.40
N CYS A 138 2.33 18.06 7.18
CA CYS A 138 3.05 19.20 6.65
C CYS A 138 2.63 20.47 7.40
N ILE A 139 3.60 21.13 8.05
CA ILE A 139 3.38 22.37 8.79
C ILE A 139 4.01 23.50 8.00
N ALA A 140 3.21 24.51 7.63
CA ALA A 140 3.65 25.68 6.89
C ALA A 140 4.40 26.67 7.82
N ARG A 141 5.58 26.30 8.31
CA ARG A 141 6.46 27.17 9.10
C ARG A 141 7.40 28.02 8.24
N ASP A 142 7.55 27.65 6.98
CA ASP A 142 8.41 28.33 6.00
C ASP A 142 7.60 28.57 4.74
N LEU A 143 7.77 29.74 4.14
CA LEU A 143 7.03 30.15 2.94
C LEU A 143 7.58 29.56 1.63
N ARG A 144 8.68 28.85 1.69
CA ARG A 144 9.24 28.10 0.56
C ARG A 144 8.51 26.78 0.39
#